data_6ea7f81dfb175967ab27ff4141a5b1eb
#
_entry.id   6ea7f81dfb175967ab27ff4141a5b1eb
#
_cell.length_a   1.000
_cell.length_b   1.000
_cell.length_c   1.000
_cell.angle_alpha   90.00
_cell.angle_beta   90.00
_cell.angle_gamma   90.00
#
_symmetry.space_group_name_H-M   'P 1'
#
loop_
_entity.id
_entity.type
_entity.pdbx_description
1 polymer ?
#
loop_
_entity_poly.entity_id
_entity_poly.type
_entity_poly.pdbx_seq_one_letter_code
_entity_poly.pdbx_strand_id
1 'polypeptide(L)'
;MEVESAAVAFDYSLTKTFTGSLAIQKQILKDYRADIRKYCEGLDPVRIQNVFDDVPFQLAKENKKFQISKVAPGARHKDYWGCVEWLEQAGVVMICTSLDFPELPLKAHRDRSAYKLYMADTGLLVAQLDKEAQEDVRVRRNLGTWKGGLFENIVAEALVKAGVELSYYKKDNSTLEMDFFLRVGDDLVPVEVKGENARAKSLKTLITSEHYPNIHWGVKFVNGNVGFENNVLTLPQWSAFLLPRVVG
;
A
#
# COMPACT_ATOMS: atom_id res chain seq x y z
N MET A 1 -4.23 -13.38 8.57
CA MET A 1 -4.27 -12.63 7.30
C MET A 1 -4.98 -13.37 6.16
N GLU A 2 -4.92 -14.68 6.09
CA GLU A 2 -5.63 -15.45 5.04
C GLU A 2 -7.14 -15.59 5.27
N VAL A 3 -7.65 -15.27 6.45
CA VAL A 3 -9.02 -15.57 6.86
C VAL A 3 -10.05 -14.60 6.27
N GLU A 4 -9.67 -13.38 5.93
CA GLU A 4 -10.60 -12.29 5.63
C GLU A 4 -10.99 -12.24 4.16
N SER A 5 -10.03 -12.22 3.27
CA SER A 5 -10.28 -12.44 1.83
C SER A 5 -10.87 -13.83 1.59
N ALA A 6 -10.50 -14.81 2.44
CA ALA A 6 -11.05 -16.15 2.42
C ALA A 6 -12.54 -16.18 2.76
N ALA A 7 -13.04 -15.35 3.69
CA ALA A 7 -14.46 -15.33 4.05
C ALA A 7 -15.35 -14.90 2.88
N VAL A 8 -14.96 -13.84 2.14
CA VAL A 8 -15.67 -13.38 0.94
C VAL A 8 -15.53 -14.39 -0.21
N ALA A 9 -14.33 -14.95 -0.39
CA ALA A 9 -14.09 -15.97 -1.42
C ALA A 9 -14.87 -17.26 -1.13
N PHE A 10 -14.97 -17.67 0.13
CA PHE A 10 -15.75 -18.82 0.55
C PHE A 10 -17.25 -18.58 0.31
N ASP A 11 -17.80 -17.45 0.71
CA ASP A 11 -19.19 -17.08 0.43
C ASP A 11 -19.48 -17.10 -1.07
N TYR A 12 -18.61 -16.48 -1.90
CA TYR A 12 -18.73 -16.53 -3.35
C TYR A 12 -18.64 -17.97 -3.90
N SER A 13 -17.80 -18.81 -3.32
CA SER A 13 -17.67 -20.21 -3.75
C SER A 13 -18.97 -21.00 -3.61
N LEU A 14 -19.78 -20.66 -2.61
CA LEU A 14 -21.08 -21.27 -2.33
C LEU A 14 -22.21 -20.61 -3.11
N THR A 15 -22.26 -19.28 -3.10
CA THR A 15 -23.41 -18.50 -3.60
C THR A 15 -23.27 -18.10 -5.07
N LYS A 16 -22.03 -18.08 -5.61
CA LYS A 16 -21.66 -17.57 -6.95
C LYS A 16 -22.07 -16.11 -7.17
N THR A 17 -22.21 -15.35 -6.09
CA THR A 17 -22.52 -13.90 -6.13
C THR A 17 -21.69 -13.16 -5.11
N PHE A 18 -21.41 -11.87 -5.37
CA PHE A 18 -20.81 -10.95 -4.39
C PHE A 18 -21.88 -10.20 -3.57
N THR A 19 -23.16 -10.57 -3.71
CA THR A 19 -24.22 -10.01 -2.87
C THR A 19 -23.99 -10.43 -1.42
N GLY A 20 -23.84 -9.45 -0.52
CA GLY A 20 -23.54 -9.71 0.90
C GLY A 20 -22.06 -9.54 1.26
N SER A 21 -21.11 -9.54 0.32
CA SER A 21 -19.67 -9.38 0.62
C SER A 21 -19.37 -8.16 1.49
N LEU A 22 -20.04 -7.02 1.25
CA LEU A 22 -19.88 -5.83 2.06
C LEU A 22 -20.32 -6.03 3.53
N ALA A 23 -21.38 -6.83 3.76
CA ALA A 23 -21.82 -7.12 5.12
C ALA A 23 -20.78 -7.98 5.87
N ILE A 24 -20.16 -8.95 5.19
CA ILE A 24 -19.06 -9.75 5.71
C ILE A 24 -17.87 -8.84 6.05
N GLN A 25 -17.43 -8.00 5.13
CA GLN A 25 -16.31 -7.06 5.33
C GLN A 25 -16.56 -6.10 6.50
N LYS A 26 -17.77 -5.55 6.60
CA LYS A 26 -18.15 -4.69 7.73
C LYS A 26 -18.17 -5.42 9.07
N GLN A 27 -18.54 -6.71 9.07
CA GLN A 27 -18.46 -7.52 10.29
C GLN A 27 -17.00 -7.72 10.69
N ILE A 28 -16.10 -8.06 9.75
CA ILE A 28 -14.66 -8.21 10.01
C ILE A 28 -14.07 -6.91 10.59
N LEU A 29 -14.39 -5.75 10.00
CA LEU A 29 -13.95 -4.45 10.54
C LEU A 29 -14.46 -4.17 11.96
N LYS A 30 -15.67 -4.63 12.29
CA LYS A 30 -16.24 -4.53 13.64
C LYS A 30 -15.49 -5.45 14.61
N ASP A 31 -15.14 -6.66 14.16
CA ASP A 31 -14.40 -7.63 14.95
C ASP A 31 -12.97 -7.13 15.21
N TYR A 32 -12.29 -6.55 14.24
CA TYR A 32 -10.99 -5.89 14.44
C TYR A 32 -11.04 -4.78 15.49
N ARG A 33 -12.07 -3.92 15.46
CA ARG A 33 -12.24 -2.89 16.50
C ARG A 33 -12.52 -3.48 17.89
N ALA A 34 -13.15 -4.63 17.97
CA ALA A 34 -13.36 -5.36 19.22
C ALA A 34 -12.04 -5.97 19.72
N ASP A 35 -11.24 -6.55 18.81
CA ASP A 35 -9.95 -7.17 19.12
C ASP A 35 -8.91 -6.11 19.53
N ILE A 36 -8.88 -4.94 18.90
CA ILE A 36 -8.06 -3.81 19.33
C ILE A 36 -8.32 -3.50 20.81
N ARG A 37 -9.59 -3.40 21.22
CA ARG A 37 -9.94 -3.12 22.61
C ARG A 37 -9.59 -4.24 23.60
N LYS A 38 -9.56 -5.48 23.13
CA LYS A 38 -9.31 -6.65 23.94
C LYS A 38 -7.82 -6.99 24.09
N TYR A 39 -7.03 -6.77 23.05
CA TYR A 39 -5.64 -7.25 22.94
C TYR A 39 -4.60 -6.15 22.80
N CYS A 40 -4.88 -4.93 23.22
CA CYS A 40 -3.98 -3.77 23.07
C CYS A 40 -2.69 -3.80 23.90
N GLU A 41 -2.46 -4.83 24.74
CA GLU A 41 -1.18 -5.13 25.43
C GLU A 41 -0.50 -3.91 26.09
N GLY A 42 -1.26 -3.12 26.86
CA GLY A 42 -0.73 -1.93 27.56
C GLY A 42 -0.65 -0.67 26.70
N LEU A 43 -1.01 -0.73 25.43
CA LEU A 43 -1.21 0.44 24.59
C LEU A 43 -2.62 1.04 24.79
N ASP A 44 -2.78 2.28 24.38
CA ASP A 44 -4.08 2.95 24.39
C ASP A 44 -4.94 2.45 23.19
N PRO A 45 -6.02 1.70 23.42
CA PRO A 45 -6.85 1.16 22.34
C PRO A 45 -7.50 2.25 21.48
N VAL A 46 -7.74 3.44 22.03
CA VAL A 46 -8.30 4.57 21.28
C VAL A 46 -7.26 5.08 20.26
N ARG A 47 -5.99 5.14 20.64
CA ARG A 47 -4.92 5.53 19.72
C ARG A 47 -4.73 4.51 18.60
N ILE A 48 -4.75 3.22 18.91
CA ILE A 48 -4.66 2.15 17.90
C ILE A 48 -5.82 2.28 16.92
N GLN A 49 -7.06 2.42 17.44
CA GLN A 49 -8.25 2.56 16.60
C GLN A 49 -8.20 3.81 15.74
N ASN A 50 -7.75 4.95 16.28
CA ASN A 50 -7.62 6.19 15.52
C ASN A 50 -6.63 6.04 14.35
N VAL A 51 -5.49 5.37 14.54
CA VAL A 51 -4.55 5.06 13.45
C VAL A 51 -5.23 4.20 12.40
N PHE A 52 -5.87 3.10 12.80
CA PHE A 52 -6.56 2.17 11.91
C PHE A 52 -7.64 2.86 11.07
N ASP A 53 -8.49 3.66 11.71
CA ASP A 53 -9.59 4.36 11.05
C ASP A 53 -9.11 5.47 10.10
N ASP A 54 -7.89 6.03 10.31
CA ASP A 54 -7.36 7.15 9.51
C ASP A 54 -6.59 6.69 8.25
N VAL A 55 -6.24 5.40 8.13
CA VAL A 55 -5.53 4.85 6.96
C VAL A 55 -6.23 5.19 5.63
N PRO A 56 -7.54 4.92 5.43
CA PRO A 56 -8.22 5.22 4.18
C PRO A 56 -8.19 6.71 3.82
N PHE A 57 -8.34 7.58 4.83
CA PHE A 57 -8.38 9.03 4.62
C PHE A 57 -7.01 9.60 4.23
N GLN A 58 -5.93 9.02 4.75
CA GLN A 58 -4.59 9.48 4.38
C GLN A 58 -4.14 8.93 3.03
N LEU A 59 -4.54 7.70 2.67
CA LEU A 59 -4.31 7.14 1.33
C LEU A 59 -5.09 7.89 0.24
N ALA A 60 -6.20 8.54 0.58
CA ALA A 60 -6.98 9.34 -0.36
C ALA A 60 -6.32 10.67 -0.75
N LYS A 61 -5.23 11.07 -0.07
CA LYS A 61 -4.53 12.33 -0.33
C LYS A 61 -3.45 12.17 -1.40
N GLU A 62 -3.07 13.29 -2.02
CA GLU A 62 -1.96 13.32 -2.97
C GLU A 62 -0.64 12.92 -2.29
N ASN A 63 -0.37 13.48 -1.10
CA ASN A 63 0.75 13.05 -0.27
C ASN A 63 0.28 11.92 0.66
N LYS A 64 0.69 10.70 0.38
CA LYS A 64 0.32 9.48 1.10
C LYS A 64 1.23 9.15 2.29
N LYS A 65 2.24 9.99 2.60
CA LYS A 65 3.02 9.87 3.84
C LYS A 65 2.06 9.94 5.03
N PHE A 66 2.07 8.91 5.89
CA PHE A 66 1.19 8.87 7.05
C PHE A 66 1.61 9.91 8.09
N GLN A 67 0.70 10.79 8.45
CA GLN A 67 0.95 11.93 9.32
C GLN A 67 0.20 11.74 10.64
N ILE A 68 0.91 11.35 11.68
CA ILE A 68 0.35 11.15 13.03
C ILE A 68 -0.34 12.41 13.54
N SER A 69 0.18 13.61 13.24
CA SER A 69 -0.44 14.89 13.63
C SER A 69 -1.84 15.12 13.07
N LYS A 70 -2.27 14.32 12.08
CA LYS A 70 -3.62 14.36 11.51
C LYS A 70 -4.57 13.34 12.14
N VAL A 71 -4.04 12.35 12.85
CA VAL A 71 -4.83 11.30 13.51
C VAL A 71 -5.63 11.87 14.69
N ALA A 72 -5.00 12.75 15.48
CA ALA A 72 -5.66 13.41 16.58
C ALA A 72 -4.99 14.76 16.92
N PRO A 73 -5.71 15.73 17.50
CA PRO A 73 -5.10 16.98 17.95
C PRO A 73 -3.95 16.73 18.94
N GLY A 74 -2.78 17.33 18.67
CA GLY A 74 -1.59 17.18 19.50
C GLY A 74 -0.89 15.83 19.44
N ALA A 75 -1.30 14.92 18.54
CA ALA A 75 -0.67 13.62 18.37
C ALA A 75 0.78 13.77 17.89
N ARG A 76 1.69 13.03 18.53
CA ARG A 76 3.13 13.00 18.21
C ARG A 76 3.56 11.59 17.85
N HIS A 77 4.50 11.47 16.94
CA HIS A 77 5.00 10.18 16.43
C HIS A 77 5.40 9.21 17.57
N LYS A 78 6.16 9.70 18.55
CA LYS A 78 6.61 8.89 19.69
C LYS A 78 5.49 8.27 20.53
N ASP A 79 4.32 8.91 20.56
CA ASP A 79 3.17 8.49 21.36
C ASP A 79 2.26 7.49 20.62
N TYR A 80 2.46 7.33 19.29
CA TYR A 80 1.62 6.53 18.40
C TYR A 80 2.39 5.42 17.67
N TRP A 81 3.73 5.47 17.65
CA TRP A 81 4.52 4.49 16.90
C TRP A 81 4.24 3.05 17.33
N GLY A 82 4.18 2.78 18.64
CA GLY A 82 3.81 1.46 19.15
C GLY A 82 2.42 1.00 18.70
N CYS A 83 1.48 1.94 18.48
CA CYS A 83 0.15 1.61 17.93
C CYS A 83 0.23 1.17 16.46
N VAL A 84 1.10 1.83 15.68
CA VAL A 84 1.34 1.46 14.27
C VAL A 84 2.00 0.08 14.18
N GLU A 85 3.06 -0.15 14.98
CA GLU A 85 3.73 -1.45 15.05
C GLU A 85 2.78 -2.58 15.50
N TRP A 86 1.90 -2.30 16.46
CA TRP A 86 0.90 -3.25 16.90
C TRP A 86 -0.05 -3.65 15.77
N LEU A 87 -0.54 -2.69 14.98
CA LEU A 87 -1.41 -2.96 13.83
C LEU A 87 -0.69 -3.74 12.73
N GLU A 88 0.61 -3.50 12.51
CA GLU A 88 1.41 -4.28 11.56
C GLU A 88 1.62 -5.72 12.05
N GLN A 89 1.98 -5.91 13.32
CA GLN A 89 2.16 -7.23 13.93
C GLN A 89 0.85 -8.03 13.95
N ALA A 90 -0.28 -7.36 14.17
CA ALA A 90 -1.61 -7.96 14.04
C ALA A 90 -1.99 -8.31 12.59
N GLY A 91 -1.17 -7.89 11.61
CA GLY A 91 -1.41 -8.14 10.20
C GLY A 91 -2.57 -7.34 9.61
N VAL A 92 -2.94 -6.24 10.22
CA VAL A 92 -4.08 -5.39 9.82
C VAL A 92 -3.65 -4.30 8.85
N VAL A 93 -2.42 -3.79 9.03
CA VAL A 93 -1.80 -2.79 8.13
C VAL A 93 -0.43 -3.26 7.65
N MET A 94 0.07 -2.62 6.61
CA MET A 94 1.41 -2.82 6.06
C MET A 94 2.15 -1.48 6.11
N ILE A 95 3.35 -1.48 6.71
CA ILE A 95 4.22 -0.31 6.76
C ILE A 95 5.10 -0.28 5.51
N CYS A 96 5.08 0.83 4.78
CA CYS A 96 6.02 1.12 3.69
C CYS A 96 6.95 2.24 4.14
N THR A 97 8.21 1.88 4.43
CA THR A 97 9.19 2.80 5.03
C THR A 97 9.83 3.69 3.96
N SER A 98 10.07 4.95 4.27
CA SER A 98 10.84 5.85 3.40
C SER A 98 12.29 5.42 3.29
N LEU A 99 12.89 5.66 2.12
CA LEU A 99 14.34 5.57 1.94
C LEU A 99 14.93 6.98 1.92
N ASP A 100 16.06 7.17 2.60
CA ASP A 100 16.85 8.39 2.48
C ASP A 100 17.50 8.48 1.10
N PHE A 101 17.94 7.32 0.61
CA PHE A 101 18.49 7.13 -0.72
C PHE A 101 18.20 5.72 -1.23
N PRO A 102 17.82 5.54 -2.53
CA PRO A 102 17.53 4.23 -3.08
C PRO A 102 18.81 3.50 -3.51
N GLU A 103 19.44 2.81 -2.57
CA GLU A 103 20.67 2.05 -2.73
C GLU A 103 20.61 0.74 -1.95
N LEU A 104 21.40 -0.25 -2.36
CA LEU A 104 21.55 -1.51 -1.65
C LEU A 104 22.65 -1.42 -0.57
N PRO A 105 22.44 -2.02 0.61
CA PRO A 105 21.25 -2.75 1.04
C PRO A 105 20.13 -1.82 1.52
N LEU A 106 18.89 -2.00 1.06
CA LEU A 106 17.74 -1.13 1.36
C LEU A 106 17.54 -0.86 2.85
N LYS A 107 17.81 -1.85 3.71
CA LYS A 107 17.64 -1.73 5.17
C LYS A 107 18.53 -0.66 5.80
N ALA A 108 19.71 -0.39 5.21
CA ALA A 108 20.64 0.63 5.70
C ALA A 108 20.15 2.07 5.42
N HIS A 109 19.27 2.23 4.45
CA HIS A 109 18.78 3.53 3.97
C HIS A 109 17.34 3.84 4.42
N ARG A 110 16.79 3.10 5.38
CA ARG A 110 15.42 3.30 5.87
C ARG A 110 15.32 4.43 6.88
N ASP A 111 14.50 5.44 6.58
CA ASP A 111 14.03 6.43 7.54
C ASP A 111 12.71 5.94 8.18
N ARG A 112 12.81 5.46 9.43
CA ARG A 112 11.64 4.99 10.19
C ARG A 112 10.72 6.12 10.67
N SER A 113 11.13 7.36 10.54
CA SER A 113 10.29 8.52 10.90
C SER A 113 9.30 8.91 9.80
N ALA A 114 9.49 8.34 8.61
CA ALA A 114 8.67 8.61 7.43
C ALA A 114 8.17 7.30 6.80
N TYR A 115 6.87 7.13 6.72
CA TYR A 115 6.25 5.92 6.20
C TYR A 115 4.88 6.21 5.58
N LYS A 116 4.45 5.30 4.69
CA LYS A 116 3.06 5.16 4.23
C LYS A 116 2.45 3.97 4.96
N LEU A 117 1.14 4.00 5.20
CA LEU A 117 0.39 2.85 5.71
C LEU A 117 -0.59 2.38 4.65
N TYR A 118 -0.59 1.08 4.40
CA TYR A 118 -1.56 0.41 3.55
C TYR A 118 -2.38 -0.58 4.38
N MET A 119 -3.62 -0.84 3.98
CA MET A 119 -4.42 -1.92 4.57
C MET A 119 -3.93 -3.27 4.06
N ALA A 120 -3.85 -4.26 4.94
CA ALA A 120 -3.44 -5.62 4.58
C ALA A 120 -4.45 -6.33 3.65
N ASP A 121 -5.70 -5.85 3.61
CA ASP A 121 -6.74 -6.29 2.68
C ASP A 121 -7.39 -5.07 2.01
N THR A 122 -7.29 -5.01 0.67
CA THR A 122 -7.85 -3.90 -0.12
C THR A 122 -9.38 -3.89 -0.10
N GLY A 123 -10.04 -5.04 0.06
CA GLY A 123 -11.49 -5.11 0.23
C GLY A 123 -11.94 -4.44 1.52
N LEU A 124 -11.19 -4.63 2.61
CA LEU A 124 -11.45 -3.96 3.88
C LEU A 124 -11.15 -2.47 3.82
N LEU A 125 -10.11 -2.05 3.08
CA LEU A 125 -9.87 -0.63 2.79
C LEU A 125 -11.10 0.04 2.17
N VAL A 126 -11.69 -0.58 1.15
CA VAL A 126 -12.90 -0.07 0.48
C VAL A 126 -14.11 -0.11 1.41
N ALA A 127 -14.25 -1.17 2.23
CA ALA A 127 -15.37 -1.31 3.16
C ALA A 127 -15.39 -0.28 4.30
N GLN A 128 -14.26 0.39 4.57
CA GLN A 128 -14.18 1.51 5.52
C GLN A 128 -14.72 2.83 4.97
N LEU A 129 -14.91 2.96 3.65
CA LEU A 129 -15.45 4.16 3.04
C LEU A 129 -16.95 4.30 3.32
N ASP A 130 -17.49 5.52 3.10
CA ASP A 130 -18.92 5.73 3.07
C ASP A 130 -19.58 4.99 1.88
N LYS A 131 -20.91 4.91 1.93
CA LYS A 131 -21.68 4.16 0.93
C LYS A 131 -21.54 4.76 -0.48
N GLU A 132 -21.47 6.06 -0.57
CA GLU A 132 -21.35 6.81 -1.82
C GLU A 132 -19.97 6.57 -2.45
N ALA A 133 -18.90 6.62 -1.67
CA ALA A 133 -17.54 6.35 -2.12
C ALA A 133 -17.36 4.88 -2.54
N GLN A 134 -17.98 3.92 -1.82
CA GLN A 134 -17.99 2.52 -2.24
C GLN A 134 -18.67 2.33 -3.59
N GLU A 135 -19.80 3.01 -3.82
CA GLU A 135 -20.49 2.98 -5.12
C GLU A 135 -19.65 3.61 -6.22
N ASP A 136 -18.97 4.73 -5.93
CA ASP A 136 -18.06 5.37 -6.88
C ASP A 136 -16.88 4.45 -7.27
N VAL A 137 -16.34 3.67 -6.34
CA VAL A 137 -15.35 2.62 -6.64
C VAL A 137 -15.95 1.57 -7.57
N ARG A 138 -17.15 1.08 -7.27
CA ARG A 138 -17.84 0.03 -8.04
C ARG A 138 -18.08 0.43 -9.48
N VAL A 139 -18.52 1.70 -9.71
CA VAL A 139 -18.79 2.22 -11.05
C VAL A 139 -17.63 2.99 -11.67
N ARG A 140 -16.47 3.02 -11.00
CA ARG A 140 -15.22 3.68 -11.44
C ARG A 140 -15.39 5.18 -11.76
N ARG A 141 -16.15 5.90 -10.95
CA ARG A 141 -16.33 7.36 -11.09
C ARG A 141 -15.87 8.08 -9.82
N ASN A 142 -15.64 9.37 -9.89
CA ASN A 142 -15.29 10.27 -8.78
C ASN A 142 -14.09 9.81 -7.92
N LEU A 143 -13.22 8.93 -8.44
CA LEU A 143 -12.15 8.36 -7.65
C LEU A 143 -11.01 9.37 -7.37
N GLY A 144 -10.82 10.37 -8.23
CA GLY A 144 -9.85 11.43 -8.05
C GLY A 144 -8.45 10.90 -7.65
N THR A 145 -7.86 11.53 -6.64
CA THR A 145 -6.57 11.12 -6.05
C THR A 145 -6.63 9.78 -5.32
N TRP A 146 -7.82 9.39 -4.84
CA TRP A 146 -8.03 8.14 -4.12
C TRP A 146 -7.76 6.89 -4.99
N LYS A 147 -7.99 7.00 -6.31
CA LYS A 147 -7.67 5.94 -7.29
C LYS A 147 -6.20 5.50 -7.18
N GLY A 148 -5.28 6.46 -7.03
CA GLY A 148 -3.86 6.16 -6.86
C GLY A 148 -3.59 5.37 -5.57
N GLY A 149 -4.15 5.80 -4.44
CA GLY A 149 -4.02 5.11 -3.15
C GLY A 149 -4.58 3.69 -3.17
N LEU A 150 -5.73 3.48 -3.83
CA LEU A 150 -6.33 2.16 -4.00
C LEU A 150 -5.42 1.22 -4.80
N PHE A 151 -4.89 1.67 -5.92
CA PHE A 151 -4.00 0.83 -6.75
C PHE A 151 -2.64 0.57 -6.08
N GLU A 152 -2.08 1.56 -5.38
CA GLU A 152 -0.90 1.33 -4.56
C GLU A 152 -1.16 0.29 -3.47
N ASN A 153 -2.34 0.32 -2.81
CA ASN A 153 -2.71 -0.68 -1.81
C ASN A 153 -2.79 -2.10 -2.40
N ILE A 154 -3.39 -2.27 -3.59
CA ILE A 154 -3.46 -3.57 -4.28
C ILE A 154 -2.05 -4.11 -4.55
N VAL A 155 -1.15 -3.26 -5.04
CA VAL A 155 0.24 -3.66 -5.33
C VAL A 155 1.00 -3.94 -4.04
N ALA A 156 0.86 -3.09 -3.01
CA ALA A 156 1.47 -3.29 -1.69
C ALA A 156 1.06 -4.64 -1.08
N GLU A 157 -0.25 -4.94 -1.08
CA GLU A 157 -0.80 -6.21 -0.60
C GLU A 157 -0.19 -7.41 -1.34
N ALA A 158 -0.11 -7.35 -2.67
CA ALA A 158 0.46 -8.41 -3.47
C ALA A 158 1.96 -8.62 -3.19
N LEU A 159 2.73 -7.53 -3.03
CA LEU A 159 4.16 -7.58 -2.73
C LEU A 159 4.43 -8.16 -1.33
N VAL A 160 3.67 -7.74 -0.31
CA VAL A 160 3.82 -8.25 1.06
C VAL A 160 3.46 -9.74 1.12
N LYS A 161 2.39 -10.18 0.47
CA LYS A 161 2.02 -11.61 0.35
C LYS A 161 3.09 -12.45 -0.35
N ALA A 162 3.91 -11.83 -1.19
CA ALA A 162 5.07 -12.46 -1.83
C ALA A 162 6.36 -12.35 -1.01
N GLY A 163 6.31 -11.85 0.23
CA GLY A 163 7.44 -11.76 1.15
C GLY A 163 8.32 -10.51 0.97
N VAL A 164 7.84 -9.50 0.23
CA VAL A 164 8.59 -8.25 0.01
C VAL A 164 8.37 -7.29 1.17
N GLU A 165 9.45 -6.80 1.75
CA GLU A 165 9.41 -5.68 2.70
C GLU A 165 9.29 -4.36 1.92
N LEU A 166 8.22 -3.59 2.17
CA LEU A 166 7.91 -2.38 1.42
C LEU A 166 8.83 -1.22 1.79
N SER A 167 9.34 -0.55 0.77
CA SER A 167 10.05 0.73 0.89
C SER A 167 9.69 1.63 -0.27
N TYR A 168 9.60 2.95 -0.03
CA TYR A 168 9.37 3.97 -1.05
C TYR A 168 10.47 5.02 -1.01
N TYR A 169 10.58 5.83 -2.06
CA TYR A 169 11.51 6.94 -2.09
C TYR A 169 10.83 8.22 -2.55
N LYS A 170 11.12 9.31 -1.88
CA LYS A 170 10.73 10.65 -2.30
C LYS A 170 11.90 11.59 -2.10
N LYS A 171 12.41 12.13 -3.20
CA LYS A 171 13.50 13.10 -3.15
C LYS A 171 12.99 14.45 -2.66
N ASP A 172 13.66 15.02 -1.65
CA ASP A 172 13.32 16.32 -1.12
C ASP A 172 13.40 17.42 -2.20
N ASN A 173 12.48 18.38 -2.11
CA ASN A 173 12.38 19.52 -3.04
C ASN A 173 12.30 19.11 -4.53
N SER A 174 11.74 17.93 -4.82
CA SER A 174 11.64 17.37 -6.15
C SER A 174 10.29 16.69 -6.36
N THR A 175 9.93 16.49 -7.63
CA THR A 175 8.78 15.66 -8.04
C THR A 175 9.17 14.19 -8.19
N LEU A 176 10.44 13.83 -7.94
CA LEU A 176 10.90 12.45 -8.01
C LEU A 176 10.37 11.68 -6.80
N GLU A 177 9.42 10.81 -7.07
CA GLU A 177 8.84 9.88 -6.10
C GLU A 177 8.69 8.51 -6.76
N MET A 178 8.93 7.44 -5.99
CA MET A 178 8.79 6.05 -6.41
C MET A 178 8.01 5.28 -5.34
N ASP A 179 7.01 4.53 -5.78
CA ASP A 179 6.03 3.92 -4.88
C ASP A 179 6.62 2.74 -4.11
N PHE A 180 7.41 1.86 -4.79
CA PHE A 180 8.06 0.72 -4.13
C PHE A 180 9.42 0.41 -4.74
N PHE A 181 10.19 -0.43 -4.03
CA PHE A 181 11.45 -0.98 -4.49
C PHE A 181 11.52 -2.48 -4.21
N LEU A 182 12.13 -3.21 -5.14
CA LEU A 182 12.46 -4.63 -5.02
C LEU A 182 13.96 -4.81 -5.20
N ARG A 183 14.53 -5.80 -4.53
CA ARG A 183 15.85 -6.30 -4.86
C ARG A 183 15.71 -7.54 -5.75
N VAL A 184 16.36 -7.53 -6.91
CA VAL A 184 16.41 -8.66 -7.85
C VAL A 184 17.87 -8.93 -8.18
N GLY A 185 18.47 -9.93 -7.54
CA GLY A 185 19.91 -10.15 -7.61
C GLY A 185 20.68 -8.96 -7.08
N ASP A 186 21.50 -8.34 -7.95
CA ASP A 186 22.27 -7.13 -7.64
C ASP A 186 21.57 -5.83 -8.08
N ASP A 187 20.41 -5.94 -8.72
CA ASP A 187 19.63 -4.80 -9.15
C ASP A 187 18.68 -4.32 -8.05
N LEU A 188 18.54 -3.01 -7.95
CA LEU A 188 17.47 -2.34 -7.26
C LEU A 188 16.39 -1.93 -8.27
N VAL A 189 15.23 -2.56 -8.19
CA VAL A 189 14.15 -2.40 -9.16
C VAL A 189 13.06 -1.49 -8.59
N PRO A 190 12.95 -0.23 -9.08
CA PRO A 190 11.87 0.67 -8.74
C PRO A 190 10.55 0.21 -9.35
N VAL A 191 9.47 0.35 -8.59
CA VAL A 191 8.10 0.00 -8.98
C VAL A 191 7.21 1.23 -8.89
N GLU A 192 6.62 1.64 -10.00
CA GLU A 192 5.68 2.76 -10.10
C GLU A 192 4.26 2.25 -10.38
N VAL A 193 3.28 2.74 -9.63
CA VAL A 193 1.87 2.37 -9.80
C VAL A 193 1.10 3.54 -10.39
N LYS A 194 0.44 3.32 -11.53
CA LYS A 194 -0.38 4.32 -12.22
C LYS A 194 -1.80 3.82 -12.42
N GLY A 195 -2.77 4.70 -12.22
CA GLY A 195 -4.18 4.40 -12.47
C GLY A 195 -4.53 4.21 -13.94
N GLU A 196 -3.75 4.80 -14.83
CA GLU A 196 -3.90 4.76 -16.28
C GLU A 196 -2.53 4.64 -16.95
N ASN A 197 -2.48 4.42 -18.26
CA ASN A 197 -1.22 4.33 -18.99
C ASN A 197 -0.59 5.73 -19.16
N ALA A 198 -0.13 6.30 -18.04
CA ALA A 198 0.54 7.58 -17.98
C ALA A 198 2.07 7.44 -18.10
N ARG A 199 2.74 8.54 -18.42
CA ARG A 199 4.22 8.58 -18.49
C ARG A 199 4.81 8.40 -17.09
N ALA A 200 5.80 7.50 -16.97
CA ALA A 200 6.55 7.21 -15.74
C ALA A 200 7.85 8.05 -15.71
N LYS A 201 7.75 9.36 -15.47
CA LYS A 201 8.91 10.27 -15.51
C LYS A 201 9.93 9.95 -14.41
N SER A 202 9.46 9.69 -13.18
CA SER A 202 10.33 9.35 -12.05
C SER A 202 11.08 8.06 -12.31
N LEU A 203 10.39 7.04 -12.82
CA LEU A 203 10.98 5.74 -13.16
C LEU A 203 12.08 5.91 -14.24
N LYS A 204 11.78 6.67 -15.30
CA LYS A 204 12.79 6.96 -16.33
C LYS A 204 14.00 7.67 -15.74
N THR A 205 13.80 8.67 -14.88
CA THR A 205 14.90 9.40 -14.22
C THR A 205 15.78 8.48 -13.40
N LEU A 206 15.20 7.56 -12.61
CA LEU A 206 15.96 6.60 -11.82
C LEU A 206 16.80 5.66 -12.71
N ILE A 207 16.21 5.14 -13.79
CA ILE A 207 16.88 4.17 -14.68
C ILE A 207 18.03 4.81 -15.48
N THR A 208 17.90 6.09 -15.87
CA THR A 208 18.86 6.74 -16.79
C THR A 208 19.92 7.57 -16.08
N SER A 209 19.82 7.77 -14.78
CA SER A 209 20.74 8.61 -14.03
C SER A 209 21.88 7.80 -13.44
N GLU A 210 23.12 8.18 -13.74
CA GLU A 210 24.35 7.62 -13.13
C GLU A 210 24.40 7.80 -11.60
N HIS A 211 23.53 8.63 -11.06
CA HIS A 211 23.42 8.85 -9.61
C HIS A 211 22.81 7.63 -8.87
N TYR A 212 22.17 6.70 -9.59
CA TYR A 212 21.52 5.49 -9.05
C TYR A 212 22.13 4.23 -9.68
N PRO A 213 23.36 3.86 -9.33
CA PRO A 213 24.17 2.86 -10.06
C PRO A 213 23.60 1.43 -10.03
N ASN A 214 22.72 1.11 -9.08
CA ASN A 214 22.09 -0.20 -8.97
C ASN A 214 20.72 -0.28 -9.69
N ILE A 215 20.28 0.79 -10.38
CA ILE A 215 18.97 0.83 -11.04
C ILE A 215 19.16 0.81 -12.55
N HIS A 216 18.98 -0.37 -13.17
CA HIS A 216 19.15 -0.56 -14.61
C HIS A 216 17.82 -0.71 -15.36
N TRP A 217 16.78 -1.11 -14.66
CA TRP A 217 15.43 -1.30 -15.18
C TRP A 217 14.39 -1.12 -14.07
N GLY A 218 13.11 -1.10 -14.43
CA GLY A 218 12.04 -0.95 -13.44
C GLY A 218 10.72 -1.49 -13.90
N VAL A 219 9.73 -1.46 -13.01
CA VAL A 219 8.39 -1.98 -13.24
C VAL A 219 7.37 -0.86 -13.16
N LYS A 220 6.41 -0.87 -14.07
CA LYS A 220 5.26 0.03 -14.07
C LYS A 220 3.97 -0.77 -14.08
N PHE A 221 3.16 -0.62 -13.02
CA PHE A 221 1.80 -1.15 -12.99
C PHE A 221 0.80 -0.15 -13.55
N VAL A 222 -0.04 -0.60 -14.49
CA VAL A 222 -1.05 0.24 -15.16
C VAL A 222 -2.34 -0.52 -15.41
N ASN A 223 -3.40 0.20 -15.72
CA ASN A 223 -4.58 -0.42 -16.35
C ASN A 223 -4.30 -0.58 -17.86
N GLY A 224 -3.63 -1.66 -18.24
CA GLY A 224 -3.18 -1.92 -19.63
C GLY A 224 -2.61 -3.31 -19.81
N ASN A 225 -1.97 -3.52 -20.93
CA ASN A 225 -1.35 -4.81 -21.28
C ASN A 225 0.10 -4.91 -20.81
N VAL A 226 0.63 -6.13 -20.85
CA VAL A 226 2.04 -6.43 -20.64
C VAL A 226 2.88 -5.86 -21.77
N GLY A 227 4.04 -5.29 -21.42
CA GLY A 227 5.01 -4.78 -22.39
C GLY A 227 6.38 -4.57 -21.76
N PHE A 228 7.42 -4.54 -22.59
CA PHE A 228 8.77 -4.17 -22.17
C PHE A 228 9.37 -3.19 -23.16
N GLU A 229 9.63 -1.98 -22.70
CA GLU A 229 10.17 -0.90 -23.53
C GLU A 229 11.03 0.05 -22.68
N ASN A 230 12.17 0.49 -23.21
CA ASN A 230 13.08 1.43 -22.55
C ASN A 230 13.46 1.00 -21.11
N ASN A 231 13.76 -0.27 -20.92
CA ASN A 231 14.08 -0.89 -19.62
C ASN A 231 12.94 -0.78 -18.59
N VAL A 232 11.70 -0.64 -19.03
CA VAL A 232 10.51 -0.64 -18.17
C VAL A 232 9.62 -1.82 -18.53
N LEU A 233 9.44 -2.74 -17.57
CA LEU A 233 8.45 -3.79 -17.62
C LEU A 233 7.09 -3.19 -17.22
N THR A 234 6.15 -3.16 -18.15
CA THR A 234 4.77 -2.71 -17.90
C THR A 234 3.89 -3.92 -17.63
N LEU A 235 3.14 -3.90 -16.54
CA LEU A 235 2.26 -4.97 -16.11
C LEU A 235 0.88 -4.42 -15.74
N PRO A 236 -0.21 -5.17 -15.93
CA PRO A 236 -1.52 -4.81 -15.39
C PRO A 236 -1.51 -4.94 -13.86
N GLN A 237 -2.22 -4.05 -13.16
CA GLN A 237 -2.22 -4.01 -11.67
C GLN A 237 -2.64 -5.34 -11.03
N TRP A 238 -3.61 -6.03 -11.63
CA TRP A 238 -4.09 -7.33 -11.15
C TRP A 238 -3.03 -8.44 -11.18
N SER A 239 -1.94 -8.27 -11.93
CA SER A 239 -0.85 -9.25 -12.01
C SER A 239 0.27 -8.99 -10.99
N ALA A 240 0.12 -8.03 -10.07
CA ALA A 240 1.16 -7.67 -9.11
C ALA A 240 1.65 -8.87 -8.26
N PHE A 241 0.76 -9.82 -7.94
CA PHE A 241 1.10 -11.05 -7.21
C PHE A 241 2.04 -12.00 -7.98
N LEU A 242 2.15 -11.82 -9.30
CA LEU A 242 3.09 -12.60 -10.15
C LEU A 242 4.49 -11.97 -10.22
N LEU A 243 4.62 -10.69 -9.84
CA LEU A 243 5.88 -9.96 -10.03
C LEU A 243 7.10 -10.70 -9.46
N PRO A 244 7.10 -11.22 -8.22
CA PRO A 244 8.26 -11.93 -7.69
C PRO A 244 8.62 -13.19 -8.48
N ARG A 245 7.67 -13.82 -9.16
CA ARG A 245 7.91 -14.99 -10.02
C ARG A 245 8.41 -14.64 -11.43
N VAL A 246 8.14 -13.40 -11.85
CA VAL A 246 8.53 -12.91 -13.19
C VAL A 246 9.94 -12.36 -13.18
N VAL A 247 10.36 -11.81 -12.03
CA VAL A 247 11.64 -11.10 -11.87
C VAL A 247 12.68 -11.85 -11.02
N GLY A 248 12.29 -12.93 -10.34
CA GLY A 248 13.14 -13.73 -9.44
C GLY A 248 13.81 -14.94 -10.08
#